data_2fcbf180e6bb7e31167b800911790142
#
_entry.id   2fcbf180e6bb7e31167b800911790142
#
_cell.length_a   1.000
_cell.length_b   1.000
_cell.length_c   1.000
_cell.angle_alpha   90.00
_cell.angle_beta   90.00
_cell.angle_gamma   90.00
#
_symmetry.space_group_name_H-M   'P 1'
#
loop_
_entity.id
_entity.type
_entity.pdbx_description
1 polymer ?
#
loop_
_entity_poly.entity_id
_entity_poly.type
_entity_poly.pdbx_seq_one_letter_code
_entity_poly.pdbx_strand_id
1 'polypeptide(L)'
;MRVDPPLRARRRAAAASGAAGRLRRVGRDSLAGATFVVSNVSRWAGTPAAPPIVITSIFLLLLGIVLFVAGMAYPTVVTRLAALRVWVRHRRAYRHLRPLWTVLNERFPQDALSRVPISPWRDALSLRSVHRRYYRRVIECRDGLVRISPYLANMGADPAELAVPEHLAEQLTGALRAHAAGQTVPPQAIPIAMPSDDSLDADVDRLIELSHAVQRTAT
;
A
#
# COMPACT_ATOMS: atom_id res chain seq x y z
N MET A 1 -32.86 0.74 14.41
CA MET A 1 -32.22 1.91 13.81
C MET A 1 -31.14 2.39 14.76
N ARG A 2 -29.86 2.00 14.55
CA ARG A 2 -28.73 2.43 15.40
C ARG A 2 -28.16 3.70 14.79
N VAL A 3 -28.27 4.80 15.52
CA VAL A 3 -27.68 6.09 15.13
C VAL A 3 -26.20 6.05 15.48
N ASP A 4 -25.31 6.03 14.48
CA ASP A 4 -23.87 6.11 14.68
C ASP A 4 -23.48 7.50 15.22
N PRO A 5 -22.63 7.57 16.26
CA PRO A 5 -22.19 8.85 16.79
C PRO A 5 -21.33 9.61 15.78
N PRO A 6 -21.46 10.95 15.68
CA PRO A 6 -20.79 11.76 14.68
C PRO A 6 -19.26 11.65 14.82
N LEU A 7 -18.57 11.58 13.68
CA LEU A 7 -17.10 11.39 13.53
C LEU A 7 -16.25 12.31 14.42
N ARG A 8 -16.78 13.50 14.79
CA ARG A 8 -16.14 14.45 15.71
C ARG A 8 -16.04 13.91 17.15
N ALA A 9 -17.01 13.10 17.59
CA ALA A 9 -16.99 12.49 18.93
C ALA A 9 -15.94 11.36 19.02
N ARG A 10 -15.78 10.56 17.98
CA ARG A 10 -14.73 9.51 17.91
C ARG A 10 -13.32 10.10 17.93
N ARG A 11 -13.09 11.23 17.24
CA ARG A 11 -11.78 11.91 17.26
C ARG A 11 -11.44 12.50 18.63
N ARG A 12 -12.43 13.05 19.37
CA ARG A 12 -12.22 13.56 20.73
C ARG A 12 -11.95 12.45 21.74
N ALA A 13 -12.63 11.31 21.65
CA ALA A 13 -12.38 10.16 22.51
C ALA A 13 -10.99 9.54 22.27
N ALA A 14 -10.54 9.43 21.01
CA ALA A 14 -9.20 8.95 20.67
C ALA A 14 -8.09 9.92 21.15
N ALA A 15 -8.32 11.23 21.08
CA ALA A 15 -7.38 12.23 21.57
C ALA A 15 -7.28 12.22 23.11
N ALA A 16 -8.39 12.02 23.81
CA ALA A 16 -8.43 11.95 25.28
C ALA A 16 -7.74 10.67 25.82
N SER A 17 -7.94 9.52 25.18
CA SER A 17 -7.25 8.27 25.56
C SER A 17 -5.75 8.34 25.32
N GLY A 18 -5.31 9.02 24.25
CA GLY A 18 -3.89 9.25 23.97
C GLY A 18 -3.21 10.21 24.96
N ALA A 19 -3.94 11.19 25.49
CA ALA A 19 -3.43 12.12 26.49
C ALA A 19 -3.29 11.44 27.87
N ALA A 20 -4.27 10.64 28.29
CA ALA A 20 -4.22 9.89 29.56
C ALA A 20 -3.08 8.85 29.56
N GLY A 21 -2.81 8.19 28.43
CA GLY A 21 -1.69 7.26 28.27
C GLY A 21 -0.32 7.95 28.31
N ARG A 22 -0.23 9.19 27.84
CA ARG A 22 0.99 10.02 27.95
C ARG A 22 1.26 10.49 29.37
N LEU A 23 0.26 10.97 30.08
CA LEU A 23 0.39 11.39 31.48
C LEU A 23 0.81 10.24 32.41
N ARG A 24 0.26 9.03 32.24
CA ARG A 24 0.68 7.85 33.02
C ARG A 24 2.13 7.44 32.75
N ARG A 25 2.62 7.60 31.52
CA ARG A 25 4.04 7.30 31.18
C ARG A 25 4.98 8.32 31.80
N VAL A 26 4.70 9.62 31.64
CA VAL A 26 5.50 10.69 32.23
C VAL A 26 5.58 10.55 33.76
N GLY A 27 4.50 10.15 34.45
CA GLY A 27 4.50 9.91 35.89
C GLY A 27 5.38 8.72 36.32
N ARG A 28 5.44 7.63 35.55
CA ARG A 28 6.30 6.47 35.84
C ARG A 28 7.78 6.76 35.63
N ASP A 29 8.11 7.46 34.56
CA ASP A 29 9.50 7.83 34.23
C ASP A 29 10.05 8.84 35.24
N SER A 30 9.17 9.73 35.77
CA SER A 30 9.52 10.67 36.82
C SER A 30 9.80 9.97 38.17
N LEU A 31 9.07 8.90 38.52
CA LEU A 31 9.28 8.12 39.74
C LEU A 31 10.63 7.37 39.72
N ALA A 32 10.99 6.73 38.60
CA ALA A 32 12.25 6.05 38.44
C ALA A 32 13.44 7.02 38.52
N GLY A 33 13.32 8.18 37.85
CA GLY A 33 14.31 9.25 37.92
C GLY A 33 14.45 9.84 39.34
N ALA A 34 13.33 10.09 40.04
CA ALA A 34 13.33 10.58 41.39
C ALA A 34 14.01 9.60 42.38
N THR A 35 13.74 8.30 42.26
CA THR A 35 14.36 7.26 43.10
C THR A 35 15.87 7.18 42.88
N PHE A 36 16.32 7.31 41.62
CA PHE A 36 17.75 7.34 41.29
C PHE A 36 18.43 8.58 41.86
N VAL A 37 17.83 9.76 41.71
CA VAL A 37 18.35 11.02 42.25
C VAL A 37 18.39 10.94 43.77
N VAL A 38 17.36 10.49 44.43
CA VAL A 38 17.31 10.32 45.89
C VAL A 38 18.41 9.35 46.39
N SER A 39 18.61 8.22 45.72
CA SER A 39 19.67 7.26 46.11
C SER A 39 21.10 7.82 45.90
N ASN A 40 21.30 8.65 44.89
CA ASN A 40 22.60 9.32 44.70
C ASN A 40 22.82 10.47 45.70
N VAL A 41 21.81 11.24 45.99
CA VAL A 41 21.88 12.34 47.00
C VAL A 41 22.13 11.76 48.38
N SER A 42 21.46 10.64 48.77
CA SER A 42 21.72 9.99 50.07
C SER A 42 23.14 9.42 50.17
N ARG A 43 23.71 8.90 49.09
CA ARG A 43 25.16 8.51 49.07
C ARG A 43 26.09 9.70 49.28
N TRP A 44 25.79 10.85 48.69
CA TRP A 44 26.54 12.09 48.87
C TRP A 44 26.42 12.65 50.28
N ALA A 45 25.27 12.47 50.92
CA ALA A 45 25.00 12.87 52.31
C ALA A 45 25.64 11.94 53.36
N GLY A 46 26.42 10.92 52.95
CA GLY A 46 27.13 10.03 53.84
C GLY A 46 26.28 8.95 54.54
N THR A 47 25.00 8.85 54.18
CA THR A 47 24.12 7.76 54.68
C THR A 47 24.13 6.58 53.71
N PRO A 48 24.71 5.40 54.09
CA PRO A 48 24.74 4.25 53.19
C PRO A 48 23.31 3.76 52.93
N ALA A 49 22.84 3.89 51.69
CA ALA A 49 21.59 3.29 51.31
C ALA A 49 21.67 1.76 51.43
N ALA A 50 20.64 1.14 51.99
CA ALA A 50 20.61 -0.33 52.16
C ALA A 50 20.78 -1.00 50.78
N PRO A 51 21.58 -2.11 50.68
CA PRO A 51 21.88 -2.77 49.44
C PRO A 51 20.65 -3.08 48.54
N PRO A 52 19.47 -3.50 49.09
CA PRO A 52 18.30 -3.79 48.26
C PRO A 52 17.75 -2.54 47.57
N ILE A 53 17.87 -1.34 48.16
CA ILE A 53 17.40 -0.08 47.53
C ILE A 53 18.23 0.26 46.30
N VAL A 54 19.55 0.06 46.39
CA VAL A 54 20.47 0.32 45.27
C VAL A 54 20.18 -0.64 44.09
N ILE A 55 20.04 -1.91 44.37
CA ILE A 55 19.74 -2.93 43.36
C ILE A 55 18.40 -2.65 42.68
N THR A 56 17.36 -2.36 43.45
CA THR A 56 16.03 -2.03 42.92
C THR A 56 16.09 -0.77 42.03
N SER A 57 16.85 0.25 42.42
CA SER A 57 17.01 1.48 41.64
C SER A 57 17.71 1.23 40.30
N ILE A 58 18.72 0.35 40.27
CA ILE A 58 19.41 -0.04 39.04
C ILE A 58 18.46 -0.78 38.09
N PHE A 59 17.67 -1.73 38.60
CA PHE A 59 16.68 -2.47 37.79
C PHE A 59 15.62 -1.52 37.22
N LEU A 60 15.09 -0.59 38.02
CA LEU A 60 14.11 0.41 37.56
C LEU A 60 14.73 1.36 36.51
N LEU A 61 15.98 1.76 36.67
CA LEU A 61 16.68 2.57 35.69
C LEU A 61 16.86 1.83 34.36
N LEU A 62 17.32 0.59 34.40
CA LEU A 62 17.48 -0.24 33.21
C LEU A 62 16.15 -0.46 32.50
N LEU A 63 15.10 -0.79 33.24
CA LEU A 63 13.76 -0.94 32.71
C LEU A 63 13.26 0.36 32.07
N GLY A 64 13.49 1.50 32.72
CA GLY A 64 13.16 2.83 32.19
C GLY A 64 13.87 3.13 30.86
N ILE A 65 15.16 2.82 30.79
CA ILE A 65 15.95 2.99 29.55
C ILE A 65 15.39 2.10 28.44
N VAL A 66 15.10 0.82 28.71
CA VAL A 66 14.55 -0.11 27.71
C VAL A 66 13.19 0.38 27.21
N LEU A 67 12.29 0.79 28.12
CA LEU A 67 10.99 1.32 27.76
C LEU A 67 11.06 2.64 26.97
N PHE A 68 12.02 3.50 27.30
CA PHE A 68 12.27 4.73 26.60
C PHE A 68 12.74 4.46 25.15
N VAL A 69 13.74 3.60 24.97
CA VAL A 69 14.25 3.21 23.65
C VAL A 69 13.16 2.53 22.84
N ALA A 70 12.40 1.61 23.42
CA ALA A 70 11.27 0.97 22.75
C ALA A 70 10.18 1.98 22.36
N GLY A 71 9.88 2.94 23.23
CA GLY A 71 8.93 4.02 22.95
C GLY A 71 9.35 4.92 21.78
N MET A 72 10.65 5.25 21.72
CA MET A 72 11.18 6.02 20.59
C MET A 72 11.25 5.21 19.29
N ALA A 73 11.59 3.93 19.37
CA ALA A 73 11.66 3.05 18.21
C ALA A 73 10.28 2.69 17.63
N TYR A 74 9.25 2.61 18.48
CA TYR A 74 7.91 2.16 18.11
C TYR A 74 7.30 2.89 16.89
N PRO A 75 7.23 4.25 16.85
CA PRO A 75 6.65 4.94 15.70
C PRO A 75 7.45 4.69 14.43
N THR A 76 8.76 4.59 14.54
CA THR A 76 9.63 4.29 13.38
C THR A 76 9.38 2.88 12.85
N VAL A 77 9.26 1.90 13.72
CA VAL A 77 8.97 0.50 13.34
C VAL A 77 7.59 0.40 12.68
N VAL A 78 6.56 1.01 13.28
CA VAL A 78 5.20 0.99 12.73
C VAL A 78 5.14 1.61 11.33
N THR A 79 5.78 2.78 11.14
CA THR A 79 5.80 3.44 9.82
C THR A 79 6.58 2.64 8.78
N ARG A 80 7.68 1.99 9.17
CA ARG A 80 8.46 1.10 8.27
C ARG A 80 7.67 -0.14 7.89
N LEU A 81 6.95 -0.76 8.83
CA LEU A 81 6.09 -1.92 8.56
C LEU A 81 4.91 -1.55 7.64
N ALA A 82 4.28 -0.39 7.86
CA ALA A 82 3.23 0.10 6.98
C ALA A 82 3.76 0.33 5.55
N ALA A 83 4.91 0.99 5.41
CA ALA A 83 5.55 1.20 4.11
C ALA A 83 5.92 -0.14 3.42
N LEU A 84 6.40 -1.12 4.18
CA LEU A 84 6.71 -2.46 3.65
C LEU A 84 5.45 -3.18 3.15
N ARG A 85 4.33 -3.10 3.87
CA ARG A 85 3.04 -3.68 3.43
C ARG A 85 2.59 -3.08 2.10
N VAL A 86 2.63 -1.76 1.96
CA VAL A 86 2.30 -1.07 0.72
C VAL A 86 3.24 -1.49 -0.41
N TRP A 87 4.55 -1.57 -0.14
CA TRP A 87 5.53 -2.02 -1.12
C TRP A 87 5.28 -3.45 -1.61
N VAL A 88 4.99 -4.38 -0.68
CA VAL A 88 4.67 -5.78 -1.04
C VAL A 88 3.41 -5.84 -1.90
N ARG A 89 2.36 -5.08 -1.54
CA ARG A 89 1.11 -5.01 -2.30
C ARG A 89 1.36 -4.51 -3.73
N HIS A 90 2.06 -3.38 -3.90
CA HIS A 90 2.38 -2.83 -5.22
C HIS A 90 3.26 -3.77 -6.04
N ARG A 91 4.22 -4.45 -5.40
CA ARG A 91 5.07 -5.44 -6.09
C ARG A 91 4.28 -6.65 -6.56
N ARG A 92 3.29 -7.11 -5.77
CA ARG A 92 2.37 -8.20 -6.19
C ARG A 92 1.50 -7.74 -7.35
N ALA A 93 0.81 -6.62 -7.22
CA ALA A 93 -0.03 -6.07 -8.28
C ALA A 93 0.75 -5.86 -9.58
N TYR A 94 1.97 -5.31 -9.50
CA TYR A 94 2.86 -5.16 -10.65
C TYR A 94 3.17 -6.49 -11.37
N ARG A 95 3.28 -7.59 -10.63
CA ARG A 95 3.50 -8.93 -11.21
C ARG A 95 2.24 -9.51 -11.83
N HIS A 96 1.11 -9.36 -11.13
CA HIS A 96 -0.18 -9.85 -11.61
C HIS A 96 -0.68 -9.13 -12.86
N LEU A 97 -0.35 -7.86 -13.03
CA LEU A 97 -0.67 -7.09 -14.24
C LEU A 97 0.23 -7.44 -15.45
N ARG A 98 1.27 -8.26 -15.26
CA ARG A 98 2.22 -8.56 -16.34
C ARG A 98 1.58 -9.20 -17.57
N PRO A 99 0.70 -10.23 -17.46
CA PRO A 99 0.09 -10.88 -18.62
C PRO A 99 -0.69 -9.89 -19.48
N LEU A 100 -1.61 -9.14 -18.87
CA LEU A 100 -2.41 -8.11 -19.57
C LEU A 100 -1.52 -7.05 -20.20
N TRP A 101 -0.56 -6.52 -19.44
CA TRP A 101 0.38 -5.51 -19.92
C TRP A 101 1.18 -6.00 -21.13
N THR A 102 1.66 -7.25 -21.12
CA THR A 102 2.44 -7.81 -22.24
C THR A 102 1.64 -7.85 -23.52
N VAL A 103 0.40 -8.35 -23.46
CA VAL A 103 -0.51 -8.45 -24.60
C VAL A 103 -0.84 -7.07 -25.18
N LEU A 104 -1.12 -6.08 -24.32
CA LEU A 104 -1.41 -4.71 -24.77
C LEU A 104 -0.15 -4.00 -25.31
N ASN A 105 0.99 -4.11 -24.63
CA ASN A 105 2.23 -3.46 -25.04
C ASN A 105 2.82 -4.01 -26.34
N GLU A 106 2.59 -5.28 -26.67
CA GLU A 106 2.98 -5.85 -27.95
C GLU A 106 2.21 -5.22 -29.13
N ARG A 107 0.97 -4.76 -28.88
CA ARG A 107 0.11 -4.13 -29.89
C ARG A 107 0.24 -2.61 -29.94
N PHE A 108 0.56 -2.00 -28.81
CA PHE A 108 0.69 -0.55 -28.65
C PHE A 108 2.08 -0.15 -28.12
N PRO A 109 3.19 -0.45 -28.84
CA PRO A 109 4.53 -0.16 -28.34
C PRO A 109 4.82 1.33 -28.15
N GLN A 110 4.09 2.21 -28.85
CA GLN A 110 4.19 3.67 -28.74
C GLN A 110 3.68 4.18 -27.38
N ASP A 111 2.83 3.43 -26.67
CA ASP A 111 2.33 3.79 -25.36
C ASP A 111 3.31 3.41 -24.24
N ALA A 112 4.31 2.61 -24.56
CA ALA A 112 5.39 2.32 -23.64
C ALA A 112 6.17 3.61 -23.35
N LEU A 113 5.80 4.28 -22.27
CA LEU A 113 6.48 5.49 -21.78
C LEU A 113 7.98 5.23 -21.71
N SER A 114 8.79 6.05 -22.42
CA SER A 114 10.24 5.88 -22.61
C SER A 114 10.96 5.34 -21.38
N ARG A 115 11.56 4.17 -21.51
CA ARG A 115 12.38 3.56 -20.45
C ARG A 115 13.70 4.30 -20.40
N VAL A 116 13.84 5.21 -19.45
CA VAL A 116 15.19 5.67 -19.08
C VAL A 116 15.88 4.46 -18.44
N PRO A 117 17.00 3.96 -18.99
CA PRO A 117 17.73 2.85 -18.40
C PRO A 117 18.35 3.30 -17.08
N ILE A 118 17.71 2.92 -15.99
CA ILE A 118 18.24 3.12 -14.64
C ILE A 118 18.79 1.76 -14.20
N SER A 119 19.97 1.77 -13.58
CA SER A 119 20.67 0.57 -13.11
C SER A 119 19.72 -0.41 -12.39
N PRO A 120 19.56 -1.65 -12.86
CA PRO A 120 18.55 -2.60 -12.36
C PRO A 120 18.69 -2.91 -10.88
N TRP A 121 19.88 -2.80 -10.30
CA TRP A 121 20.16 -3.09 -8.90
C TRP A 121 19.69 -2.01 -7.93
N ARG A 122 19.94 -0.74 -8.23
CA ARG A 122 19.47 0.38 -7.40
C ARG A 122 17.96 0.52 -7.41
N ASP A 123 17.35 0.17 -8.52
CA ASP A 123 15.91 0.23 -8.73
C ASP A 123 15.16 -0.91 -8.01
N ALA A 124 15.75 -2.09 -7.86
CA ALA A 124 15.12 -3.22 -7.18
C ALA A 124 14.93 -2.99 -5.68
N LEU A 125 15.79 -2.18 -5.06
CA LEU A 125 15.81 -1.90 -3.61
C LEU A 125 15.10 -0.60 -3.23
N SER A 126 14.80 0.28 -4.18
CA SER A 126 14.14 1.56 -3.90
C SER A 126 12.62 1.39 -3.79
N LEU A 127 12.06 1.70 -2.61
CA LEU A 127 10.61 1.74 -2.38
C LEU A 127 9.88 2.66 -3.38
N ARG A 128 10.50 3.78 -3.75
CA ARG A 128 9.96 4.76 -4.71
C ARG A 128 9.90 4.23 -6.14
N SER A 129 10.87 3.39 -6.56
CA SER A 129 10.91 2.86 -7.91
C SER A 129 9.81 1.83 -8.15
N VAL A 130 9.51 0.97 -7.17
CA VAL A 130 8.41 -0.01 -7.26
C VAL A 130 7.07 0.70 -7.39
N HIS A 131 6.83 1.73 -6.58
CA HIS A 131 5.62 2.53 -6.61
C HIS A 131 5.41 3.19 -7.99
N ARG A 132 6.42 3.87 -8.52
CA ARG A 132 6.37 4.50 -9.85
C ARG A 132 6.15 3.50 -10.98
N ARG A 133 6.81 2.33 -10.94
CA ARG A 133 6.62 1.27 -11.95
C ARG A 133 5.23 0.65 -11.89
N TYR A 134 4.68 0.49 -10.70
CA TYR A 134 3.33 0.00 -10.48
C TYR A 134 2.30 0.96 -11.11
N TYR A 135 2.31 2.24 -10.74
CA TYR A 135 1.38 3.22 -11.30
C TYR A 135 1.50 3.34 -12.82
N ARG A 136 2.73 3.37 -13.32
CA ARG A 136 2.98 3.41 -14.75
C ARG A 136 2.34 2.21 -15.47
N ARG A 137 2.50 1.00 -14.93
CA ARG A 137 1.89 -0.20 -15.54
C ARG A 137 0.38 -0.15 -15.50
N VAL A 138 -0.23 0.35 -14.41
CA VAL A 138 -1.67 0.55 -14.32
C VAL A 138 -2.16 1.51 -15.41
N ILE A 139 -1.49 2.65 -15.58
CA ILE A 139 -1.82 3.63 -16.62
C ILE A 139 -1.66 3.02 -18.02
N GLU A 140 -0.53 2.37 -18.31
CA GLU A 140 -0.29 1.72 -19.62
C GLU A 140 -1.36 0.64 -19.94
N CYS A 141 -1.82 -0.12 -18.93
CA CYS A 141 -2.93 -1.05 -19.12
C CYS A 141 -4.24 -0.32 -19.41
N ARG A 142 -4.56 0.76 -18.70
CA ARG A 142 -5.77 1.55 -18.94
C ARG A 142 -5.77 2.21 -20.31
N ASP A 143 -4.67 2.81 -20.70
CA ASP A 143 -4.51 3.45 -22.02
C ASP A 143 -4.68 2.42 -23.14
N GLY A 144 -4.09 1.22 -23.00
CA GLY A 144 -4.29 0.12 -23.94
C GLY A 144 -5.74 -0.34 -24.04
N LEU A 145 -6.46 -0.45 -22.91
CA LEU A 145 -7.89 -0.79 -22.90
C LEU A 145 -8.75 0.28 -23.54
N VAL A 146 -8.46 1.56 -23.30
CA VAL A 146 -9.17 2.67 -23.94
C VAL A 146 -8.99 2.64 -25.45
N ARG A 147 -7.79 2.35 -25.95
CA ARG A 147 -7.52 2.23 -27.40
C ARG A 147 -8.21 1.06 -28.07
N ILE A 148 -8.37 -0.06 -27.38
CA ILE A 148 -9.05 -1.24 -27.93
C ILE A 148 -10.58 -1.16 -27.81
N SER A 149 -11.09 -0.26 -26.97
CA SER A 149 -12.52 -0.09 -26.69
C SER A 149 -13.39 0.08 -27.97
N PRO A 150 -12.99 0.85 -28.98
CA PRO A 150 -13.78 0.97 -30.21
C PRO A 150 -13.94 -0.35 -30.98
N TYR A 151 -12.94 -1.23 -30.92
CA TYR A 151 -13.00 -2.53 -31.58
C TYR A 151 -13.96 -3.47 -30.86
N LEU A 152 -14.00 -3.44 -29.53
CA LEU A 152 -14.98 -4.17 -28.73
C LEU A 152 -16.41 -3.67 -29.02
N ALA A 153 -16.61 -2.36 -29.09
CA ALA A 153 -17.89 -1.76 -29.45
C ALA A 153 -18.35 -2.23 -30.84
N ASN A 154 -17.44 -2.24 -31.83
CA ASN A 154 -17.74 -2.67 -33.19
C ASN A 154 -18.05 -4.17 -33.30
N MET A 155 -17.57 -4.98 -32.39
CA MET A 155 -17.91 -6.42 -32.30
C MET A 155 -19.27 -6.66 -31.68
N GLY A 156 -20.00 -5.63 -31.23
CA GLY A 156 -21.29 -5.74 -30.59
C GLY A 156 -21.22 -6.28 -29.15
N ALA A 157 -20.10 -6.06 -28.48
CA ALA A 157 -19.89 -6.52 -27.11
C ALA A 157 -20.93 -5.92 -26.16
N ASP A 158 -21.69 -6.79 -25.47
CA ASP A 158 -22.64 -6.35 -24.45
C ASP A 158 -21.87 -5.89 -23.18
N PRO A 159 -22.12 -4.68 -22.67
CA PRO A 159 -21.53 -4.22 -21.42
C PRO A 159 -21.73 -5.17 -20.24
N ALA A 160 -22.83 -5.93 -20.20
CA ALA A 160 -23.07 -6.93 -19.15
C ALA A 160 -22.13 -8.13 -19.27
N GLU A 161 -21.83 -8.58 -20.49
CA GLU A 161 -20.85 -9.64 -20.74
C GLU A 161 -19.42 -9.18 -20.45
N LEU A 162 -19.10 -7.92 -20.76
CA LEU A 162 -17.80 -7.31 -20.45
C LEU A 162 -17.57 -7.12 -18.94
N ALA A 163 -18.60 -7.24 -18.12
CA ALA A 163 -18.45 -7.28 -16.67
C ALA A 163 -17.82 -8.60 -16.18
N VAL A 164 -17.88 -9.69 -16.96
CA VAL A 164 -17.28 -10.98 -16.64
C VAL A 164 -15.84 -11.02 -17.19
N PRO A 165 -14.81 -11.17 -16.34
CA PRO A 165 -13.40 -11.09 -16.78
C PRO A 165 -13.03 -12.10 -17.87
N GLU A 166 -13.61 -13.30 -17.84
CA GLU A 166 -13.35 -14.38 -18.81
C GLU A 166 -13.88 -14.00 -20.20
N HIS A 167 -15.12 -13.55 -20.28
CA HIS A 167 -15.72 -13.12 -21.55
C HIS A 167 -15.00 -11.89 -22.11
N LEU A 168 -14.64 -10.95 -21.24
CA LEU A 168 -13.84 -9.80 -21.64
C LEU A 168 -12.48 -10.20 -22.20
N ALA A 169 -11.81 -11.20 -21.62
CA ALA A 169 -10.51 -11.68 -22.10
C ALA A 169 -10.59 -12.33 -23.48
N GLU A 170 -11.64 -13.09 -23.75
CA GLU A 170 -11.90 -13.69 -25.08
C GLU A 170 -12.18 -12.61 -26.12
N GLN A 171 -13.07 -11.68 -25.81
CA GLN A 171 -13.41 -10.57 -26.72
C GLN A 171 -12.21 -9.64 -26.94
N LEU A 172 -11.40 -9.38 -25.91
CA LEU A 172 -10.17 -8.60 -26.01
C LEU A 172 -9.19 -9.22 -27.01
N THR A 173 -9.05 -10.54 -27.02
CA THR A 173 -8.21 -11.26 -27.98
C THR A 173 -8.71 -11.06 -29.41
N GLY A 174 -10.02 -11.12 -29.63
CA GLY A 174 -10.65 -10.84 -30.94
C GLY A 174 -10.42 -9.40 -31.40
N ALA A 175 -10.66 -8.42 -30.51
CA ALA A 175 -10.47 -7.02 -30.77
C ALA A 175 -9.00 -6.68 -31.11
N LEU A 176 -8.03 -7.27 -30.41
CA LEU A 176 -6.60 -7.11 -30.70
C LEU A 176 -6.21 -7.69 -32.08
N ARG A 177 -6.84 -8.78 -32.51
CA ARG A 177 -6.65 -9.31 -33.87
C ARG A 177 -7.24 -8.37 -34.92
N ALA A 178 -8.46 -7.85 -34.70
CA ALA A 178 -9.11 -6.88 -35.58
C ALA A 178 -8.24 -5.61 -35.75
N HIS A 179 -7.71 -5.09 -34.65
CA HIS A 179 -6.77 -3.96 -34.66
C HIS A 179 -5.49 -4.30 -35.47
N ALA A 180 -4.90 -5.49 -35.25
CA ALA A 180 -3.72 -5.93 -35.96
C ALA A 180 -3.96 -6.12 -37.47
N ALA A 181 -5.18 -6.47 -37.87
CA ALA A 181 -5.59 -6.54 -39.29
C ALA A 181 -5.86 -5.15 -39.93
N GLY A 182 -5.69 -4.05 -39.19
CA GLY A 182 -5.90 -2.71 -39.68
C GLY A 182 -7.38 -2.36 -39.93
N GLN A 183 -8.30 -3.03 -39.27
CA GLN A 183 -9.73 -2.72 -39.42
C GLN A 183 -10.03 -1.28 -38.98
N THR A 184 -10.72 -0.54 -39.81
CA THR A 184 -11.22 0.79 -39.45
C THR A 184 -12.53 0.64 -38.69
N VAL A 185 -12.58 1.16 -37.46
CA VAL A 185 -13.76 1.11 -36.60
C VAL A 185 -14.24 2.52 -36.26
N PRO A 186 -15.53 2.75 -36.06
CA PRO A 186 -16.03 4.04 -35.57
C PRO A 186 -15.39 4.41 -34.23
N PRO A 187 -15.16 5.69 -33.94
CA PRO A 187 -14.53 6.12 -32.69
C PRO A 187 -15.51 6.09 -31.51
N GLN A 188 -16.19 4.99 -31.31
CA GLN A 188 -17.15 4.75 -30.23
C GLN A 188 -16.48 3.95 -29.12
N ALA A 189 -16.22 4.59 -27.98
CA ALA A 189 -15.65 3.93 -26.83
C ALA A 189 -16.76 3.36 -25.92
N ILE A 190 -16.52 2.17 -25.36
CA ILE A 190 -17.34 1.58 -24.31
C ILE A 190 -16.49 1.44 -23.03
N PRO A 191 -17.13 1.52 -21.85
CA PRO A 191 -16.41 1.33 -20.60
C PRO A 191 -15.97 -0.14 -20.46
N ILE A 192 -14.69 -0.36 -20.14
CA ILE A 192 -14.10 -1.70 -20.00
C ILE A 192 -13.54 -1.87 -18.59
N ALA A 193 -13.81 -3.01 -17.95
CA ALA A 193 -13.31 -3.37 -16.63
C ALA A 193 -13.51 -2.23 -15.61
N MET A 194 -14.74 -1.69 -15.56
CA MET A 194 -15.05 -0.61 -14.61
C MET A 194 -14.91 -1.09 -13.16
N PRO A 195 -14.30 -0.29 -12.28
CA PRO A 195 -14.19 -0.63 -10.87
C PRO A 195 -15.57 -0.62 -10.19
N SER A 196 -15.68 -1.34 -9.07
CA SER A 196 -16.90 -1.38 -8.25
C SER A 196 -17.13 -0.09 -7.45
N ASP A 197 -16.08 0.68 -7.23
CA ASP A 197 -16.08 1.99 -6.58
C ASP A 197 -15.02 2.89 -7.21
N ASP A 198 -15.03 4.19 -6.86
CA ASP A 198 -14.07 5.19 -7.40
C ASP A 198 -12.67 5.08 -6.78
N SER A 199 -12.33 3.99 -6.10
CA SER A 199 -11.02 3.79 -5.53
C SER A 199 -10.03 3.24 -6.54
N LEU A 200 -8.80 3.73 -6.49
CA LEU A 200 -7.70 3.18 -7.31
C LEU A 200 -7.45 1.69 -7.00
N ASP A 201 -7.70 1.27 -5.77
CA ASP A 201 -7.51 -0.11 -5.36
C ASP A 201 -8.51 -1.03 -6.06
N ALA A 202 -9.80 -0.66 -6.12
CA ALA A 202 -10.83 -1.41 -6.85
C ALA A 202 -10.52 -1.45 -8.36
N ASP A 203 -10.02 -0.34 -8.91
CA ASP A 203 -9.59 -0.27 -10.30
C ASP A 203 -8.48 -1.27 -10.63
N VAL A 204 -7.47 -1.36 -9.77
CA VAL A 204 -6.37 -2.30 -9.93
C VAL A 204 -6.82 -3.75 -9.73
N ASP A 205 -7.71 -4.01 -8.79
CA ASP A 205 -8.22 -5.35 -8.55
C ASP A 205 -8.98 -5.87 -9.78
N ARG A 206 -9.78 -5.03 -10.45
CA ARG A 206 -10.45 -5.37 -11.73
C ARG A 206 -9.45 -5.63 -12.86
N LEU A 207 -8.39 -4.83 -12.97
CA LEU A 207 -7.33 -5.09 -13.96
C LEU A 207 -6.56 -6.39 -13.69
N ILE A 208 -6.37 -6.77 -12.41
CA ILE A 208 -5.74 -8.03 -12.03
C ILE A 208 -6.65 -9.22 -12.39
N GLU A 209 -7.96 -9.14 -12.13
CA GLU A 209 -8.93 -10.16 -12.52
C GLU A 209 -8.89 -10.40 -14.03
N LEU A 210 -8.94 -9.32 -14.83
CA LEU A 210 -8.80 -9.40 -16.27
C LEU A 210 -7.45 -9.98 -16.69
N SER A 211 -6.36 -9.58 -16.05
CA SER A 211 -5.02 -10.11 -16.36
C SER A 211 -4.92 -11.62 -16.13
N HIS A 212 -5.54 -12.12 -15.08
CA HIS A 212 -5.62 -13.56 -14.82
C HIS A 212 -6.48 -14.29 -15.85
N ALA A 213 -7.60 -13.68 -16.28
CA ALA A 213 -8.45 -14.24 -17.34
C ALA A 213 -7.67 -14.32 -18.65
N VAL A 214 -6.98 -13.26 -19.06
CA VAL A 214 -6.12 -13.25 -20.27
C VAL A 214 -5.02 -14.32 -20.19
N GLN A 215 -4.44 -14.55 -19.03
CA GLN A 215 -3.44 -15.60 -18.85
C GLN A 215 -4.03 -17.00 -19.06
N ARG A 216 -5.27 -17.26 -18.59
CA ARG A 216 -5.97 -18.54 -18.76
C ARG A 216 -6.35 -18.79 -20.21
N THR A 217 -6.77 -17.77 -20.94
CA THR A 217 -7.14 -17.90 -22.36
C THR A 217 -5.93 -18.09 -23.30
N ALA A 218 -4.72 -17.77 -22.83
CA ALA A 218 -3.48 -17.92 -23.59
C ALA A 218 -2.78 -19.29 -23.37
N THR A 219 -3.29 -20.12 -22.44
CA THR A 219 -2.74 -21.46 -22.12
C THR A 219 -3.52 -22.54 -22.80
#